data_87682469f36e11f69a7475a322fc9e56
#
_entry.id   87682469f36e11f69a7475a322fc9e56
#
_cell.length_a   1.000
_cell.length_b   1.000
_cell.length_c   1.000
_cell.angle_alpha   90.00
_cell.angle_beta   90.00
_cell.angle_gamma   90.00
#
_symmetry.space_group_name_H-M   'P 1'
#
loop_
_entity.id
_entity.type
_entity.pdbx_description
1 polymer ?
#
loop_
_entity_poly.entity_id
_entity_poly.type
_entity_poly.pdbx_seq_one_letter_code
_entity_poly.pdbx_strand_id
1 'polypeptide(L)'
;MESPHRRIRTGRAVIPALRGKPAFEYLADQPDLAKIFNDAMTGVSALAIASVTAAYDFRRFATIVDVGGGLGRLLAAILDAAPNSRGVLFDLPQVVAGAPALLSEHHVKDRVRIVEGSFFDAVPEGGDAYVLKNVIHDWPDDDAVRILGNVRTAAGTDKHVLLVELVIPRHDREFLGKWTDMEMLIGNAARERSAVEYGRLLSRDGFRMTRVVQTASPFSVVEATAI
;
A
#
# COMPACT_ATOMS: atom_id res chain seq x y z
N MET A 1 20.19 17.98 20.37
CA MET A 1 19.84 17.38 19.06
C MET A 1 20.40 15.97 19.05
N GLU A 2 19.54 14.94 19.06
CA GLU A 2 20.03 13.56 19.06
C GLU A 2 20.63 13.22 17.68
N SER A 3 21.88 12.71 17.70
CA SER A 3 22.61 12.34 16.48
C SER A 3 21.87 11.25 15.68
N PRO A 4 21.83 11.32 14.34
CA PRO A 4 21.30 10.26 13.47
C PRO A 4 21.84 8.86 13.81
N HIS A 5 23.12 8.77 14.22
CA HIS A 5 23.75 7.51 14.63
C HIS A 5 23.09 6.82 15.83
N ARG A 6 22.49 7.58 16.77
CA ARG A 6 21.82 6.99 17.94
C ARG A 6 20.52 6.31 17.52
N ARG A 7 19.85 6.76 16.46
CA ARG A 7 18.56 6.28 16.01
C ARG A 7 18.63 5.00 15.21
N ILE A 8 19.63 4.86 14.34
CA ILE A 8 19.94 3.60 13.68
C ILE A 8 20.17 2.49 14.72
N ARG A 9 20.78 2.84 15.85
CA ARG A 9 21.02 1.90 16.96
C ARG A 9 19.77 1.56 17.78
N THR A 10 18.74 2.38 17.76
CA THR A 10 17.55 2.21 18.60
C THR A 10 16.33 1.72 17.83
N GLY A 11 16.38 1.67 16.49
CA GLY A 11 15.24 1.31 15.64
C GLY A 11 14.06 2.29 15.70
N ARG A 12 14.28 3.52 16.25
CA ARG A 12 13.19 4.50 16.38
C ARG A 12 13.19 5.47 15.22
N ALA A 13 12.00 5.87 14.74
CA ALA A 13 11.84 6.91 13.74
C ALA A 13 12.52 8.22 14.14
N VAL A 14 13.10 8.91 13.15
CA VAL A 14 13.77 10.21 13.36
C VAL A 14 12.76 11.36 13.32
N ILE A 15 11.77 11.27 12.44
CA ILE A 15 10.82 12.36 12.18
C ILE A 15 10.06 12.80 13.43
N PRO A 16 9.50 11.91 14.28
CA PRO A 16 8.81 12.34 15.49
C PRO A 16 9.67 13.19 16.42
N ALA A 17 10.97 12.87 16.52
CA ALA A 17 11.85 13.65 17.39
C ALA A 17 12.33 14.97 16.77
N LEU A 18 12.33 15.09 15.45
CA LEU A 18 12.69 16.32 14.74
C LEU A 18 11.49 17.26 14.58
N ARG A 19 10.30 16.73 14.42
CA ARG A 19 9.08 17.47 14.06
C ARG A 19 8.01 17.45 15.15
N GLY A 20 8.22 16.68 16.25
CA GLY A 20 7.27 16.57 17.36
C GLY A 20 6.06 15.67 17.09
N LYS A 21 5.92 15.15 15.86
CA LYS A 21 4.80 14.33 15.40
C LYS A 21 5.28 13.23 14.44
N PRO A 22 4.55 12.10 14.32
CA PRO A 22 4.73 11.11 13.26
C PRO A 22 4.67 11.75 11.87
N ALA A 23 5.29 11.12 10.86
CA ALA A 23 5.45 11.70 9.53
C ALA A 23 4.13 12.10 8.87
N PHE A 24 3.14 11.21 8.86
CA PHE A 24 1.84 11.47 8.23
C PHE A 24 1.01 12.52 8.99
N GLU A 25 1.09 12.55 10.33
CA GLU A 25 0.45 13.61 11.13
C GLU A 25 1.10 14.97 10.89
N TYR A 26 2.44 14.99 10.73
CA TYR A 26 3.14 16.21 10.39
C TYR A 26 2.75 16.74 9.00
N LEU A 27 2.63 15.81 8.00
CA LEU A 27 2.18 16.18 6.66
C LEU A 27 0.74 16.71 6.66
N ALA A 28 -0.16 16.14 7.47
CA ALA A 28 -1.55 16.62 7.56
C ALA A 28 -1.66 18.10 7.98
N ASP A 29 -0.70 18.58 8.79
CA ASP A 29 -0.64 19.99 9.22
C ASP A 29 0.08 20.91 8.22
N GLN A 30 0.63 20.39 7.11
CA GLN A 30 1.45 21.11 6.14
C GLN A 30 0.94 20.88 4.71
N PRO A 31 -0.14 21.58 4.28
CA PRO A 31 -0.80 21.31 2.99
C PRO A 31 0.12 21.36 1.78
N ASP A 32 1.05 22.32 1.72
CA ASP A 32 1.99 22.46 0.61
C ASP A 32 2.97 21.29 0.55
N LEU A 33 3.48 20.85 1.72
CA LEU A 33 4.37 19.71 1.82
C LEU A 33 3.62 18.40 1.52
N ALA A 34 2.39 18.27 1.99
CA ALA A 34 1.52 17.14 1.68
C ALA A 34 1.26 17.01 0.18
N LYS A 35 1.05 18.16 -0.50
CA LYS A 35 0.90 18.17 -1.96
C LYS A 35 2.17 17.69 -2.66
N ILE A 36 3.34 18.19 -2.29
CA ILE A 36 4.63 17.75 -2.85
C ILE A 36 4.84 16.25 -2.63
N PHE A 37 4.55 15.76 -1.42
CA PHE A 37 4.64 14.34 -1.09
C PHE A 37 3.70 13.50 -1.96
N ASN A 38 2.44 13.89 -2.08
CA ASN A 38 1.45 13.17 -2.89
C ASN A 38 1.81 13.16 -4.38
N ASP A 39 2.33 14.27 -4.91
CA ASP A 39 2.79 14.36 -6.30
C ASP A 39 4.00 13.42 -6.53
N ALA A 40 4.95 13.38 -5.59
CA ALA A 40 6.10 12.48 -5.63
C ALA A 40 5.66 11.00 -5.57
N MET A 41 4.76 10.64 -4.66
CA MET A 41 4.23 9.27 -4.54
C MET A 41 3.44 8.85 -5.78
N THR A 42 2.74 9.79 -6.40
CA THR A 42 2.08 9.57 -7.70
C THR A 42 3.10 9.24 -8.79
N GLY A 43 4.23 9.95 -8.84
CA GLY A 43 5.32 9.68 -9.78
C GLY A 43 5.97 8.31 -9.58
N VAL A 44 6.28 7.95 -8.32
CA VAL A 44 6.82 6.62 -7.98
C VAL A 44 5.81 5.51 -8.34
N SER A 45 4.52 5.76 -8.10
CA SER A 45 3.46 4.82 -8.46
C SER A 45 3.41 4.54 -9.97
N ALA A 46 3.62 5.54 -10.80
CA ALA A 46 3.58 5.38 -12.25
C ALA A 46 4.61 4.35 -12.77
N LEU A 47 5.78 4.23 -12.11
CA LEU A 47 6.81 3.25 -12.45
C LEU A 47 6.35 1.79 -12.25
N ALA A 48 5.49 1.56 -11.27
CA ALA A 48 5.02 0.21 -10.91
C ALA A 48 3.79 -0.23 -11.71
N ILE A 49 2.89 0.70 -12.05
CA ILE A 49 1.53 0.41 -12.51
C ILE A 49 1.51 -0.50 -13.74
N ALA A 50 2.20 -0.11 -14.82
CA ALA A 50 2.21 -0.90 -16.05
C ALA A 50 2.78 -2.30 -15.84
N SER A 51 3.83 -2.42 -15.02
CA SER A 51 4.47 -3.70 -14.71
C SER A 51 3.58 -4.61 -13.86
N VAL A 52 2.85 -4.04 -12.90
CA VAL A 52 1.91 -4.76 -12.02
C VAL A 52 0.72 -5.26 -12.81
N THR A 53 0.08 -4.40 -13.63
CA THR A 53 -1.09 -4.79 -14.43
C THR A 53 -0.74 -5.78 -15.54
N ALA A 54 0.49 -5.76 -16.06
CA ALA A 54 0.97 -6.75 -17.03
C ALA A 54 1.30 -8.11 -16.39
N ALA A 55 1.78 -8.11 -15.14
CA ALA A 55 2.24 -9.34 -14.47
C ALA A 55 1.11 -10.10 -13.75
N TYR A 56 0.02 -9.44 -13.38
CA TYR A 56 -1.02 -10.03 -12.56
C TYR A 56 -2.41 -9.92 -13.23
N ASP A 57 -3.14 -11.03 -13.31
CA ASP A 57 -4.48 -11.07 -13.91
C ASP A 57 -5.56 -10.64 -12.89
N PHE A 58 -5.96 -9.38 -12.97
CA PHE A 58 -7.02 -8.80 -12.15
C PHE A 58 -8.44 -9.12 -12.64
N ARG A 59 -8.62 -9.62 -13.89
CA ARG A 59 -9.94 -9.91 -14.50
C ARG A 59 -10.73 -10.99 -13.76
N ARG A 60 -10.05 -11.76 -12.92
CA ARG A 60 -10.65 -12.81 -12.07
C ARG A 60 -11.50 -12.26 -10.92
N PHE A 61 -11.44 -10.96 -10.63
CA PHE A 61 -12.16 -10.32 -9.55
C PHE A 61 -13.28 -9.42 -10.08
N ALA A 62 -14.50 -9.58 -9.57
CA ALA A 62 -15.62 -8.72 -9.93
C ALA A 62 -15.53 -7.37 -9.21
N THR A 63 -15.09 -7.36 -7.95
CA THR A 63 -14.94 -6.15 -7.15
C THR A 63 -13.53 -6.08 -6.53
N ILE A 64 -12.83 -4.96 -6.76
CA ILE A 64 -11.48 -4.72 -6.26
C ILE A 64 -11.52 -3.50 -5.34
N VAL A 65 -11.04 -3.66 -4.10
CA VAL A 65 -10.91 -2.58 -3.12
C VAL A 65 -9.45 -2.14 -3.07
N ASP A 66 -9.17 -0.88 -3.41
CA ASP A 66 -7.84 -0.27 -3.33
C ASP A 66 -7.74 0.47 -1.99
N VAL A 67 -7.05 -0.13 -1.04
CA VAL A 67 -6.93 0.32 0.36
C VAL A 67 -5.68 1.18 0.52
N GLY A 68 -5.87 2.44 0.91
CA GLY A 68 -4.79 3.43 0.87
C GLY A 68 -4.43 3.78 -0.57
N GLY A 69 -5.45 3.83 -1.46
CA GLY A 69 -5.27 3.95 -2.91
C GLY A 69 -4.92 5.34 -3.42
N GLY A 70 -4.82 6.33 -2.53
CA GLY A 70 -4.48 7.70 -2.90
C GLY A 70 -5.53 8.31 -3.85
N LEU A 71 -5.07 8.83 -4.98
CA LEU A 71 -5.94 9.35 -6.03
C LEU A 71 -6.56 8.28 -6.94
N GLY A 72 -6.27 6.98 -6.70
CA GLY A 72 -6.83 5.87 -7.46
C GLY A 72 -6.13 5.55 -8.78
N ARG A 73 -4.88 5.97 -8.97
CA ARG A 73 -4.13 5.73 -10.21
C ARG A 73 -3.91 4.24 -10.49
N LEU A 74 -3.56 3.45 -9.46
CA LEU A 74 -3.40 2.00 -9.63
C LEU A 74 -4.75 1.35 -9.92
N LEU A 75 -5.79 1.72 -9.17
CA LEU A 75 -7.14 1.19 -9.39
C LEU A 75 -7.64 1.48 -10.81
N ALA A 76 -7.42 2.71 -11.32
CA ALA A 76 -7.78 3.06 -12.69
C ALA A 76 -7.12 2.14 -13.71
N ALA A 77 -5.80 1.93 -13.61
CA ALA A 77 -5.07 1.05 -14.51
C ALA A 77 -5.48 -0.43 -14.39
N ILE A 78 -5.81 -0.90 -13.17
CA ILE A 78 -6.38 -2.23 -12.95
C ILE A 78 -7.73 -2.37 -13.68
N LEU A 79 -8.61 -1.37 -13.56
CA LEU A 79 -9.92 -1.40 -14.20
C LEU A 79 -9.83 -1.29 -15.73
N ASP A 80 -8.83 -0.60 -16.27
CA ASP A 80 -8.55 -0.60 -17.70
C ASP A 80 -8.17 -2.01 -18.19
N ALA A 81 -7.32 -2.72 -17.44
CA ALA A 81 -6.93 -4.10 -17.73
C ALA A 81 -8.05 -5.13 -17.43
N ALA A 82 -9.03 -4.77 -16.60
CA ALA A 82 -10.15 -5.62 -16.16
C ALA A 82 -11.50 -4.91 -16.42
N PRO A 83 -11.97 -4.83 -17.67
CA PRO A 83 -13.11 -3.98 -18.07
C PRO A 83 -14.44 -4.38 -17.42
N ASN A 84 -14.59 -5.61 -16.97
CA ASN A 84 -15.81 -6.12 -16.29
C ASN A 84 -15.77 -5.92 -14.76
N SER A 85 -14.64 -5.48 -14.22
CA SER A 85 -14.48 -5.28 -12.78
C SER A 85 -14.98 -3.90 -12.34
N ARG A 86 -15.39 -3.82 -11.08
CA ARG A 86 -15.72 -2.57 -10.37
C ARG A 86 -14.66 -2.30 -9.31
N GLY A 87 -14.47 -1.04 -8.97
CA GLY A 87 -13.51 -0.61 -7.97
C GLY A 87 -14.17 0.05 -6.76
N VAL A 88 -13.53 -0.09 -5.61
CA VAL A 88 -13.75 0.74 -4.44
C VAL A 88 -12.42 1.40 -4.11
N LEU A 89 -12.36 2.71 -4.21
CA LEU A 89 -11.20 3.49 -3.78
C LEU A 89 -11.41 3.91 -2.32
N PHE A 90 -10.47 3.55 -1.46
CA PHE A 90 -10.57 3.84 -0.03
C PHE A 90 -9.30 4.51 0.48
N ASP A 91 -9.45 5.71 1.02
CA ASP A 91 -8.37 6.49 1.67
C ASP A 91 -8.95 7.59 2.56
N LEU A 92 -8.10 8.36 3.22
CA LEU A 92 -8.50 9.48 4.05
C LEU A 92 -9.26 10.54 3.23
N PRO A 93 -10.24 11.26 3.82
CA PRO A 93 -11.08 12.24 3.11
C PRO A 93 -10.28 13.27 2.31
N GLN A 94 -9.22 13.82 2.91
CA GLN A 94 -8.39 14.84 2.27
C GLN A 94 -7.54 14.28 1.11
N VAL A 95 -7.32 12.97 1.07
CA VAL A 95 -6.56 12.29 0.00
C VAL A 95 -7.47 12.01 -1.19
N VAL A 96 -8.63 11.41 -0.96
CA VAL A 96 -9.55 11.03 -2.06
C VAL A 96 -10.31 12.21 -2.66
N ALA A 97 -10.28 13.38 -2.05
CA ALA A 97 -10.95 14.58 -2.58
C ALA A 97 -10.54 14.92 -4.02
N GLY A 98 -9.30 14.62 -4.42
CA GLY A 98 -8.80 14.81 -5.78
C GLY A 98 -9.07 13.65 -6.75
N ALA A 99 -9.53 12.51 -6.27
CA ALA A 99 -9.69 11.28 -7.07
C ALA A 99 -10.72 11.40 -8.22
N PRO A 100 -11.85 12.11 -8.08
CA PRO A 100 -12.85 12.18 -9.15
C PRO A 100 -12.32 12.71 -10.48
N ALA A 101 -11.37 13.65 -10.46
CA ALA A 101 -10.75 14.21 -11.66
C ALA A 101 -9.91 13.14 -12.39
N LEU A 102 -9.03 12.46 -11.66
CA LEU A 102 -8.18 11.40 -12.19
C LEU A 102 -9.00 10.23 -12.72
N LEU A 103 -10.01 9.76 -11.99
CA LEU A 103 -10.86 8.65 -12.42
C LEU A 103 -11.68 9.00 -13.67
N SER A 104 -12.07 10.28 -13.84
CA SER A 104 -12.72 10.76 -15.06
C SER A 104 -11.78 10.82 -16.24
N GLU A 105 -10.53 11.27 -16.06
CA GLU A 105 -9.48 11.27 -17.08
C GLU A 105 -9.20 9.86 -17.62
N HIS A 106 -9.22 8.87 -16.74
CA HIS A 106 -9.07 7.45 -17.08
C HIS A 106 -10.38 6.75 -17.53
N HIS A 107 -11.49 7.46 -17.66
CA HIS A 107 -12.80 6.92 -18.07
C HIS A 107 -13.32 5.75 -17.21
N VAL A 108 -12.93 5.66 -15.94
CA VAL A 108 -13.34 4.57 -15.02
C VAL A 108 -14.26 5.06 -13.89
N LYS A 109 -14.56 6.34 -13.82
CA LYS A 109 -15.32 6.95 -12.71
C LYS A 109 -16.63 6.23 -12.42
N ASP A 110 -17.38 5.85 -13.45
CA ASP A 110 -18.70 5.19 -13.29
C ASP A 110 -18.59 3.74 -12.78
N ARG A 111 -17.38 3.20 -12.74
CA ARG A 111 -17.08 1.87 -12.20
C ARG A 111 -16.43 1.92 -10.83
N VAL A 112 -16.18 3.12 -10.27
CA VAL A 112 -15.50 3.30 -8.99
C VAL A 112 -16.41 3.96 -7.96
N ARG A 113 -16.55 3.33 -6.81
CA ARG A 113 -17.11 3.91 -5.59
C ARG A 113 -15.96 4.45 -4.73
N ILE A 114 -15.99 5.74 -4.40
CA ILE A 114 -15.05 6.35 -3.46
C ILE A 114 -15.63 6.24 -2.06
N VAL A 115 -14.80 5.79 -1.11
CA VAL A 115 -15.13 5.65 0.31
C VAL A 115 -14.02 6.33 1.12
N GLU A 116 -14.43 7.19 2.03
CA GLU A 116 -13.55 7.91 2.93
C GLU A 116 -13.41 7.16 4.26
N GLY A 117 -12.19 7.10 4.82
CA GLY A 117 -11.97 6.51 6.12
C GLY A 117 -10.51 6.16 6.37
N SER A 118 -10.25 5.60 7.55
CA SER A 118 -8.94 5.12 7.97
C SER A 118 -8.92 3.59 8.00
N PHE A 119 -7.92 2.99 7.35
CA PHE A 119 -7.70 1.54 7.41
C PHE A 119 -7.35 1.03 8.82
N PHE A 120 -7.03 1.93 9.75
CA PHE A 120 -6.87 1.59 11.16
C PHE A 120 -8.20 1.42 11.90
N ASP A 121 -9.29 1.97 11.38
CA ASP A 121 -10.61 1.86 11.99
C ASP A 121 -11.42 0.75 11.34
N ALA A 122 -11.60 0.82 10.03
CA ALA A 122 -12.31 -0.21 9.26
C ALA A 122 -11.94 -0.11 7.77
N VAL A 123 -12.20 -1.16 7.01
CA VAL A 123 -12.03 -1.23 5.55
C VAL A 123 -13.37 -1.57 4.90
N PRO A 124 -13.73 -1.03 3.72
CA PRO A 124 -14.98 -1.34 3.04
C PRO A 124 -15.13 -2.82 2.71
N GLU A 125 -16.29 -3.37 2.99
CA GLU A 125 -16.66 -4.75 2.67
C GLU A 125 -17.05 -4.95 1.20
N GLY A 126 -17.13 -6.22 0.78
CA GLY A 126 -17.68 -6.63 -0.52
C GLY A 126 -16.65 -6.73 -1.64
N GLY A 127 -15.36 -6.65 -1.35
CA GLY A 127 -14.29 -6.91 -2.31
C GLY A 127 -14.04 -8.42 -2.52
N ASP A 128 -13.74 -8.81 -3.75
CA ASP A 128 -13.16 -10.11 -4.06
C ASP A 128 -11.63 -10.09 -3.88
N ALA A 129 -11.04 -8.92 -4.09
CA ALA A 129 -9.63 -8.65 -3.82
C ALA A 129 -9.45 -7.29 -3.15
N TYR A 130 -8.52 -7.23 -2.21
CA TYR A 130 -8.07 -6.03 -1.50
C TYR A 130 -6.64 -5.75 -1.89
N VAL A 131 -6.40 -4.64 -2.56
CA VAL A 131 -5.08 -4.21 -3.02
C VAL A 131 -4.54 -3.17 -2.06
N LEU A 132 -3.33 -3.36 -1.58
CA LEU A 132 -2.59 -2.39 -0.77
C LEU A 132 -1.23 -2.17 -1.44
N LYS A 133 -1.00 -0.98 -1.99
CA LYS A 133 0.26 -0.62 -2.65
C LYS A 133 1.03 0.40 -1.84
N ASN A 134 2.24 0.07 -1.43
CA ASN A 134 3.06 0.92 -0.59
C ASN A 134 2.31 1.36 0.69
N VAL A 135 1.63 0.42 1.34
CA VAL A 135 0.91 0.67 2.59
C VAL A 135 1.59 -0.07 3.74
N ILE A 136 1.79 -1.37 3.58
CA ILE A 136 2.28 -2.22 4.69
C ILE A 136 3.72 -1.89 5.07
N HIS A 137 4.53 -1.45 4.12
CA HIS A 137 5.92 -1.06 4.37
C HIS A 137 6.07 0.19 5.26
N ASP A 138 5.05 1.05 5.30
CA ASP A 138 5.07 2.29 6.09
C ASP A 138 4.86 2.09 7.59
N TRP A 139 4.55 0.85 8.02
CA TRP A 139 4.10 0.57 9.38
C TRP A 139 4.96 -0.50 10.06
N PRO A 140 5.24 -0.34 11.39
CA PRO A 140 5.76 -1.41 12.22
C PRO A 140 4.86 -2.65 12.18
N ASP A 141 5.40 -3.83 12.50
CA ASP A 141 4.68 -5.10 12.34
C ASP A 141 3.33 -5.14 13.07
N ASP A 142 3.22 -4.53 14.26
CA ASP A 142 1.97 -4.56 15.02
C ASP A 142 0.88 -3.67 14.39
N ASP A 143 1.25 -2.52 13.84
CA ASP A 143 0.34 -1.66 13.10
C ASP A 143 -0.05 -2.29 11.74
N ALA A 144 0.92 -2.88 11.04
CA ALA A 144 0.68 -3.62 9.81
C ALA A 144 -0.30 -4.80 10.02
N VAL A 145 -0.17 -5.53 11.12
CA VAL A 145 -1.10 -6.59 11.55
C VAL A 145 -2.49 -6.01 11.80
N ARG A 146 -2.61 -4.88 12.50
CA ARG A 146 -3.90 -4.23 12.72
C ARG A 146 -4.60 -3.85 11.41
N ILE A 147 -3.85 -3.30 10.44
CA ILE A 147 -4.39 -2.99 9.10
C ILE A 147 -4.89 -4.27 8.41
N LEU A 148 -4.06 -5.32 8.41
CA LEU A 148 -4.42 -6.61 7.80
C LEU A 148 -5.62 -7.27 8.50
N GLY A 149 -5.77 -7.13 9.82
CA GLY A 149 -6.92 -7.58 10.59
C GLY A 149 -8.22 -6.90 10.14
N ASN A 150 -8.19 -5.59 9.90
CA ASN A 150 -9.34 -4.86 9.36
C ASN A 150 -9.67 -5.30 7.91
N VAL A 151 -8.63 -5.53 7.08
CA VAL A 151 -8.82 -6.11 5.74
C VAL A 151 -9.41 -7.52 5.84
N ARG A 152 -8.91 -8.35 6.77
CA ARG A 152 -9.42 -9.71 6.99
C ARG A 152 -10.89 -9.72 7.40
N THR A 153 -11.27 -8.80 8.28
CA THR A 153 -12.67 -8.63 8.72
C THR A 153 -13.57 -8.26 7.54
N ALA A 154 -13.16 -7.29 6.73
CA ALA A 154 -13.92 -6.82 5.57
C ALA A 154 -13.99 -7.88 4.44
N ALA A 155 -12.93 -8.66 4.25
CA ALA A 155 -12.86 -9.67 3.21
C ALA A 155 -13.73 -10.89 3.51
N GLY A 156 -13.85 -11.29 4.77
CA GLY A 156 -14.43 -12.60 5.11
C GLY A 156 -13.50 -13.74 4.71
N THR A 157 -14.03 -14.91 4.34
CA THR A 157 -13.27 -16.09 3.91
C THR A 157 -13.11 -16.14 2.40
N ASP A 158 -12.06 -16.86 1.94
CA ASP A 158 -11.78 -17.16 0.52
C ASP A 158 -11.56 -15.94 -0.39
N LYS A 159 -11.40 -14.76 0.19
CA LYS A 159 -11.07 -13.54 -0.55
C LYS A 159 -9.56 -13.30 -0.57
N HIS A 160 -9.13 -12.42 -1.46
CA HIS A 160 -7.71 -12.19 -1.73
C HIS A 160 -7.23 -10.86 -1.15
N VAL A 161 -6.03 -10.86 -0.59
CA VAL A 161 -5.24 -9.66 -0.34
C VAL A 161 -4.02 -9.64 -1.26
N LEU A 162 -3.76 -8.51 -1.88
CA LEU A 162 -2.69 -8.27 -2.84
C LEU A 162 -1.84 -7.11 -2.33
N LEU A 163 -0.66 -7.43 -1.78
CA LEU A 163 0.29 -6.40 -1.35
C LEU A 163 1.24 -6.10 -2.52
N VAL A 164 1.24 -4.88 -3.00
CA VAL A 164 2.15 -4.41 -4.07
C VAL A 164 3.30 -3.66 -3.42
N GLU A 165 4.42 -4.33 -3.24
CA GLU A 165 5.52 -3.90 -2.38
C GLU A 165 6.90 -4.22 -2.97
N LEU A 166 7.94 -3.61 -2.43
CA LEU A 166 9.34 -3.93 -2.73
C LEU A 166 9.78 -5.13 -1.88
N VAL A 167 9.59 -6.33 -2.40
CA VAL A 167 9.92 -7.56 -1.66
C VAL A 167 11.42 -7.79 -1.66
N ILE A 168 12.07 -7.68 -0.48
CA ILE A 168 13.54 -7.85 -0.33
C ILE A 168 13.96 -9.26 -0.76
N PRO A 169 14.83 -9.39 -1.77
CA PRO A 169 15.31 -10.67 -2.24
C PRO A 169 16.37 -11.27 -1.28
N ARG A 170 16.55 -12.59 -1.32
CA ARG A 170 17.52 -13.29 -0.47
C ARG A 170 19.01 -13.08 -0.85
N HIS A 171 19.28 -12.47 -2.00
CA HIS A 171 20.64 -12.29 -2.50
C HIS A 171 21.21 -10.92 -2.09
N ASP A 172 22.54 -10.80 -2.10
CA ASP A 172 23.27 -9.57 -1.72
C ASP A 172 23.41 -8.54 -2.84
N ARG A 173 22.84 -8.81 -4.02
CA ARG A 173 22.88 -7.88 -5.15
C ARG A 173 22.13 -6.60 -4.81
N GLU A 174 22.49 -5.53 -5.50
CA GLU A 174 21.79 -4.25 -5.39
C GLU A 174 20.30 -4.41 -5.74
N PHE A 175 19.46 -3.78 -4.93
CA PHE A 175 18.03 -3.77 -5.08
C PHE A 175 17.44 -2.52 -4.40
N LEU A 176 16.57 -1.80 -5.10
CA LEU A 176 15.99 -0.54 -4.61
C LEU A 176 15.39 -0.68 -3.21
N GLY A 177 14.66 -1.76 -2.93
CA GLY A 177 14.04 -2.01 -1.64
C GLY A 177 15.02 -2.04 -0.45
N LYS A 178 16.31 -2.26 -0.66
CA LYS A 178 17.31 -2.17 0.43
C LYS A 178 17.61 -0.73 0.83
N TRP A 179 17.46 0.20 -0.10
CA TRP A 179 17.61 1.63 0.17
C TRP A 179 16.34 2.20 0.80
N THR A 180 15.18 1.83 0.27
CA THR A 180 13.89 2.24 0.85
C THR A 180 13.67 1.66 2.24
N ASP A 181 14.20 0.48 2.56
CA ASP A 181 14.19 -0.08 3.91
C ASP A 181 14.86 0.85 4.93
N MET A 182 15.98 1.47 4.56
CA MET A 182 16.62 2.47 5.42
C MET A 182 15.77 3.74 5.55
N GLU A 183 15.10 4.17 4.49
CA GLU A 183 14.18 5.32 4.54
C GLU A 183 12.98 5.04 5.45
N MET A 184 12.39 3.85 5.35
CA MET A 184 11.28 3.41 6.21
C MET A 184 11.69 3.39 7.69
N LEU A 185 12.88 2.86 8.00
CA LEU A 185 13.42 2.86 9.36
C LEU A 185 13.60 4.28 9.90
N ILE A 186 14.13 5.19 9.10
CA ILE A 186 14.40 6.57 9.51
C ILE A 186 13.09 7.37 9.63
N GLY A 187 12.17 7.22 8.67
CA GLY A 187 10.93 7.95 8.58
C GLY A 187 9.89 7.52 9.62
N ASN A 188 9.54 6.26 9.59
CA ASN A 188 8.34 5.73 10.23
C ASN A 188 8.62 4.62 11.26
N ALA A 189 9.89 4.25 11.54
CA ALA A 189 10.27 3.04 12.27
C ALA A 189 9.67 1.76 11.63
N ALA A 190 9.47 1.80 10.34
CA ALA A 190 8.87 0.76 9.51
C ALA A 190 9.95 0.08 8.66
N ARG A 191 9.57 -0.79 7.74
CA ARG A 191 10.56 -1.55 6.96
C ARG A 191 9.98 -2.17 5.70
N GLU A 192 10.86 -2.38 4.73
CA GLU A 192 10.61 -3.34 3.65
C GLU A 192 10.76 -4.77 4.19
N ARG A 193 10.10 -5.71 3.53
CA ARG A 193 10.07 -7.10 4.01
C ARG A 193 10.42 -8.09 2.91
N SER A 194 11.06 -9.18 3.29
CA SER A 194 11.23 -10.35 2.44
C SER A 194 9.92 -11.14 2.29
N ALA A 195 9.83 -12.03 1.29
CA ALA A 195 8.68 -12.90 1.12
C ALA A 195 8.36 -13.74 2.37
N VAL A 196 9.40 -14.18 3.10
CA VAL A 196 9.22 -14.96 4.34
C VAL A 196 8.59 -14.11 5.44
N GLU A 197 8.99 -12.84 5.55
CA GLU A 197 8.46 -11.92 6.54
C GLU A 197 7.03 -11.52 6.20
N TYR A 198 6.69 -11.26 4.93
CA TYR A 198 5.30 -11.06 4.51
C TYR A 198 4.43 -12.29 4.82
N GLY A 199 4.92 -13.50 4.56
CA GLY A 199 4.19 -14.73 4.89
C GLY A 199 3.90 -14.86 6.39
N ARG A 200 4.86 -14.51 7.25
CA ARG A 200 4.68 -14.51 8.71
C ARG A 200 3.71 -13.41 9.15
N LEU A 201 3.81 -12.22 8.58
CA LEU A 201 2.92 -11.10 8.88
C LEU A 201 1.47 -11.44 8.54
N LEU A 202 1.22 -11.91 7.33
CA LEU A 202 -0.09 -12.31 6.83
C LEU A 202 -0.73 -13.43 7.66
N SER A 203 0.08 -14.40 8.11
CA SER A 203 -0.41 -15.53 8.91
C SER A 203 -0.90 -15.13 10.31
N ARG A 204 -0.46 -13.98 10.85
CA ARG A 204 -0.92 -13.48 12.16
C ARG A 204 -2.40 -13.09 12.16
N ASP A 205 -2.96 -12.72 11.00
CA ASP A 205 -4.35 -12.29 10.83
C ASP A 205 -5.18 -13.18 9.90
N GLY A 206 -4.86 -14.47 9.86
CA GLY A 206 -5.69 -15.43 9.14
C GLY A 206 -5.63 -15.30 7.63
N PHE A 207 -4.48 -14.88 7.08
CA PHE A 207 -4.19 -14.97 5.66
C PHE A 207 -3.13 -16.05 5.40
N ARG A 208 -3.33 -16.83 4.36
CA ARG A 208 -2.32 -17.75 3.84
C ARG A 208 -1.72 -17.18 2.56
N MET A 209 -0.43 -16.81 2.61
CA MET A 209 0.29 -16.39 1.42
C MET A 209 0.34 -17.52 0.41
N THR A 210 -0.07 -17.25 -0.82
CA THR A 210 -0.15 -18.24 -1.92
C THR A 210 1.06 -18.14 -2.84
N ARG A 211 1.47 -16.92 -3.19
CA ARG A 211 2.63 -16.70 -4.06
C ARG A 211 3.12 -15.27 -4.00
N VAL A 212 4.32 -15.05 -4.56
CA VAL A 212 4.87 -13.73 -4.89
C VAL A 212 5.05 -13.67 -6.40
N VAL A 213 4.37 -12.74 -7.05
CA VAL A 213 4.48 -12.51 -8.49
C VAL A 213 5.46 -11.35 -8.71
N GLN A 214 6.61 -11.66 -9.29
CA GLN A 214 7.59 -10.65 -9.68
C GLN A 214 7.09 -9.90 -10.92
N THR A 215 7.38 -8.61 -10.98
CA THR A 215 7.06 -7.77 -12.15
C THR A 215 8.33 -7.32 -12.87
N ALA A 216 8.17 -6.65 -14.01
CA ALA A 216 9.29 -6.04 -14.72
C ALA A 216 9.85 -4.76 -14.02
N SER A 217 9.24 -4.36 -12.89
CA SER A 217 9.71 -3.29 -12.01
C SER A 217 10.29 -3.86 -10.72
N PRO A 218 10.85 -3.05 -9.82
CA PRO A 218 11.27 -3.50 -8.50
C PRO A 218 10.12 -4.01 -7.61
N PHE A 219 8.87 -3.68 -7.94
CA PHE A 219 7.69 -4.13 -7.18
C PHE A 219 7.31 -5.57 -7.50
N SER A 220 6.76 -6.24 -6.50
CA SER A 220 6.15 -7.56 -6.63
C SER A 220 4.72 -7.53 -6.07
N VAL A 221 3.87 -8.46 -6.52
CA VAL A 221 2.55 -8.69 -5.93
C VAL A 221 2.65 -9.89 -5.00
N VAL A 222 2.50 -9.64 -3.70
CA VAL A 222 2.36 -10.70 -2.68
C VAL A 222 0.88 -11.04 -2.59
N GLU A 223 0.51 -12.22 -3.04
CA GLU A 223 -0.87 -12.71 -2.99
C GLU A 223 -1.09 -13.61 -1.79
N ALA A 224 -2.17 -13.37 -1.06
CA ALA A 224 -2.63 -14.26 -0.01
C ALA A 224 -4.16 -14.39 -0.04
N THR A 225 -4.64 -15.50 0.52
CA THR A 225 -6.07 -15.81 0.65
C THR A 225 -6.46 -15.78 2.12
N ALA A 226 -7.60 -15.21 2.43
CA ALA A 226 -8.22 -15.22 3.75
C ALA A 226 -8.70 -16.65 4.09
N ILE A 227 -8.32 -17.16 5.27
CA ILE A 227 -8.65 -18.52 5.76
C ILE A 227 -9.55 -18.46 6.97
#